data_622d1e0dfe6bdac50122a9267c895eee
#
_entry.id   622d1e0dfe6bdac50122a9267c895eee
#
_cell.length_a   1.000
_cell.length_b   1.000
_cell.length_c   1.000
_cell.angle_alpha   90.00
_cell.angle_beta   90.00
_cell.angle_gamma   90.00
#
_symmetry.space_group_name_H-M   'P 1'
#
loop_
_entity.id
_entity.type
_entity.pdbx_description
1 polymer ?
#
loop_
_entity_poly.entity_id
_entity_poly.type
_entity_poly.pdbx_seq_one_letter_code
_entity_poly.pdbx_strand_id
1 'polypeptide(L)' 'MSKIKRYEVVYANSEQAFVEQINRMIKEGWQPLGGMAANFQHNGQFQQTVYHQAMVEYKPNYDPRLDDLYDAFT' A
#
# COMPACT_ATOMS: atom_id res chain seq x y z
N MET A 1 -12.19 17.31 0.71
CA MET A 1 -11.40 17.04 -0.50
C MET A 1 -10.39 15.95 -0.21
N SER A 2 -10.17 15.09 -1.19
CA SER A 2 -9.20 14.03 -1.02
C SER A 2 -7.78 14.58 -1.09
N LYS A 3 -6.94 14.18 -0.13
CA LYS A 3 -5.51 14.48 -0.13
C LYS A 3 -4.72 13.48 -0.99
N ILE A 4 -5.40 12.44 -1.44
CA ILE A 4 -4.83 11.38 -2.23
C ILE A 4 -5.06 11.69 -3.70
N LYS A 5 -3.98 11.61 -4.48
CA LYS A 5 -4.04 11.80 -5.92
C LYS A 5 -4.44 10.50 -6.63
N ARG A 6 -3.85 9.38 -6.22
CA ARG A 6 -4.11 8.07 -6.83
C ARG A 6 -4.07 6.99 -5.77
N TYR A 7 -4.82 5.93 -6.02
CA TYR A 7 -4.90 4.76 -5.15
C TYR A 7 -4.74 3.51 -6.00
N GLU A 8 -3.98 2.56 -5.48
CA GLU A 8 -3.77 1.30 -6.17
C GLU A 8 -3.58 0.18 -5.15
N VAL A 9 -3.95 -1.03 -5.54
CA VAL A 9 -3.71 -2.22 -4.72
C VAL A 9 -2.69 -3.08 -5.41
N VAL A 10 -1.61 -3.36 -4.70
CA VAL A 10 -0.55 -4.28 -5.15
C VAL A 10 -0.86 -5.65 -4.59
N TYR A 11 -0.72 -6.68 -5.41
CA TYR A 11 -0.84 -8.04 -4.92
C TYR A 11 0.20 -8.93 -5.58
N ALA A 12 0.63 -9.96 -4.86
CA ALA A 12 1.57 -10.93 -5.36
C ALA A 12 1.44 -12.23 -4.58
N ASN A 13 1.81 -13.33 -5.20
CA ASN A 13 1.76 -14.64 -4.58
C ASN A 13 3.12 -15.09 -4.04
N SER A 14 4.08 -14.19 -4.00
CA SER A 14 5.41 -14.42 -3.47
C SER A 14 5.80 -13.23 -2.63
N GLU A 15 6.31 -13.49 -1.43
CA GLU A 15 6.74 -12.41 -0.55
C GLU A 15 7.82 -11.56 -1.19
N GLN A 16 8.80 -12.20 -1.83
CA GLN A 16 9.89 -11.48 -2.47
C GLN A 16 9.38 -10.57 -3.59
N ALA A 17 8.53 -11.08 -4.46
CA ALA A 17 7.96 -10.28 -5.55
C ALA A 17 7.10 -9.15 -5.01
N PHE A 18 6.38 -9.40 -3.92
CA PHE A 18 5.54 -8.41 -3.28
C PHE A 18 6.36 -7.25 -2.75
N VAL A 19 7.43 -7.55 -2.01
CA VAL A 19 8.31 -6.52 -1.44
C VAL A 19 9.00 -5.72 -2.54
N GLU A 20 9.47 -6.39 -3.59
CA GLU A 20 10.13 -5.71 -4.70
C GLU A 20 9.19 -4.75 -5.41
N GLN A 21 7.94 -5.17 -5.59
CA GLN A 21 6.94 -4.35 -6.26
C GLN A 21 6.59 -3.11 -5.43
N ILE A 22 6.44 -3.28 -4.11
CA ILE A 22 6.16 -2.17 -3.21
C ILE A 22 7.33 -1.19 -3.21
N ASN A 23 8.56 -1.69 -3.11
CA ASN A 23 9.74 -0.82 -3.09
C ASN A 23 9.87 -0.03 -4.39
N ARG A 24 9.52 -0.64 -5.52
CA ARG A 24 9.53 0.05 -6.81
C ARG A 24 8.52 1.19 -6.80
N MET A 25 7.34 0.94 -6.28
CA MET A 25 6.29 1.97 -6.22
C MET A 25 6.68 3.10 -5.29
N ILE A 26 7.32 2.80 -4.16
CA ILE A 26 7.80 3.83 -3.25
C ILE A 26 8.79 4.77 -3.97
N LYS A 27 9.67 4.21 -4.80
CA LYS A 27 10.60 5.02 -5.58
C LYS A 27 9.88 5.92 -6.57
N GLU A 28 8.71 5.54 -7.01
CA GLU A 28 7.91 6.32 -7.94
C GLU A 28 7.00 7.33 -7.24
N GLY A 29 7.07 7.43 -5.93
CA GLY A 29 6.30 8.41 -5.17
C GLY A 29 5.07 7.86 -4.46
N TRP A 30 4.84 6.55 -4.52
CA TRP A 30 3.72 5.93 -3.84
C TRP A 30 4.06 5.65 -2.38
N GLN A 31 3.04 5.62 -1.53
CA GLN A 31 3.20 5.33 -0.12
C GLN A 31 2.27 4.19 0.27
N PRO A 32 2.73 3.24 1.11
CA PRO A 32 1.82 2.23 1.64
C PRO A 32 0.77 2.87 2.54
N LEU A 33 -0.46 2.41 2.43
CA LEU A 33 -1.56 2.88 3.26
C LEU A 33 -2.05 1.71 4.11
N GLY A 34 -1.86 1.82 5.42
CA GLY A 34 -2.24 0.76 6.33
C GLY A 34 -1.31 -0.44 6.27
N GLY A 35 -1.67 -1.51 6.97
CA GLY A 35 -0.90 -2.73 6.96
C GLY A 35 -1.20 -3.60 5.76
N MET A 36 -0.30 -4.52 5.48
CA MET A 36 -0.53 -5.50 4.43
C MET A 36 -1.53 -6.56 4.89
N ALA A 37 -2.23 -7.14 3.94
CA ALA A 37 -3.10 -8.28 4.17
C ALA A 37 -2.53 -9.50 3.43
N ALA A 38 -2.78 -10.68 3.98
CA ALA A 38 -2.38 -11.92 3.36
C ALA A 38 -3.56 -12.86 3.36
N ASN A 39 -3.87 -13.43 2.21
CA ASN A 39 -4.93 -14.43 2.06
C ASN A 39 -4.33 -15.74 1.62
N PHE A 40 -4.64 -16.78 2.37
CA PHE A 40 -4.28 -18.13 1.99
C PHE A 40 -5.35 -18.67 1.06
N GLN A 41 -4.95 -19.07 -0.13
CA GLN A 41 -5.86 -19.64 -1.12
C GLN A 41 -5.54 -21.10 -1.32
N HIS A 42 -6.59 -21.92 -1.23
CA HIS A 42 -6.51 -23.34 -1.46
C HIS A 42 -7.42 -23.67 -2.63
N ASN A 43 -6.83 -24.18 -3.71
CA ASN A 43 -7.59 -24.53 -4.90
C ASN A 43 -7.12 -25.91 -5.38
N GLY A 44 -7.84 -26.96 -4.99
CA GLY A 44 -7.46 -28.31 -5.35
C GLY A 44 -6.11 -28.71 -4.75
N GLN A 45 -5.14 -28.95 -5.62
CA GLN A 45 -3.80 -29.34 -5.21
C GLN A 45 -2.88 -28.16 -4.93
N PHE A 46 -3.34 -26.96 -5.24
CA PHE A 46 -2.51 -25.77 -5.07
C PHE A 46 -2.87 -25.04 -3.81
N GLN A 47 -1.83 -24.69 -3.05
CA GLN A 47 -1.94 -23.84 -1.88
C GLN A 47 -1.01 -22.64 -2.12
N GLN A 48 -1.56 -21.44 -2.00
CA GLN A 48 -0.74 -20.26 -2.15
C GLN A 48 -1.23 -19.16 -1.22
N THR A 49 -0.29 -18.34 -0.79
CA THR A 49 -0.60 -17.12 -0.05
C THR A 49 -0.52 -15.95 -1.02
N VAL A 50 -1.56 -15.13 -1.01
CA VAL A 50 -1.58 -13.91 -1.81
C VAL A 50 -1.48 -12.72 -0.87
N TYR A 51 -0.53 -11.85 -1.13
CA TYR A 51 -0.27 -10.65 -0.33
C TYR A 51 -0.88 -9.45 -1.02
N HIS A 52 -1.49 -8.57 -0.23
CA HIS A 52 -2.15 -7.37 -0.72
C HIS A 52 -1.67 -6.16 0.07
N GLN A 53 -1.48 -5.05 -0.61
CA GLN A 53 -1.11 -3.79 0.02
C GLN A 53 -1.73 -2.64 -0.76
N ALA A 54 -2.45 -1.78 -0.05
CA ALA A 54 -2.95 -0.55 -0.63
C ALA A 54 -1.81 0.46 -0.72
N MET A 55 -1.70 1.11 -1.87
CA MET A 55 -0.70 2.14 -2.13
C MET A 55 -1.41 3.40 -2.56
N VAL A 56 -0.94 4.54 -2.08
CA VAL A 56 -1.51 5.83 -2.44
C VAL A 56 -0.40 6.78 -2.85
N GLU A 57 -0.75 7.71 -3.73
CA GLU A 57 0.11 8.83 -4.06
C GLU A 57 -0.59 10.08 -3.55
N TYR A 58 0.09 10.83 -2.70
CA TYR A 58 -0.46 12.06 -2.15
C TYR A 58 -0.26 13.21 -3.11
N LYS A 59 -1.17 14.19 -3.03
CA LYS A 59 -1.05 15.41 -3.83
C LYS A 59 0.21 16.17 -3.43
N PRO A 60 0.82 16.94 -4.36
CA PRO A 60 1.94 17.79 -4.02
C PRO A 60 1.59 18.73 -2.88
N ASN A 61 2.56 19.02 -2.04
CA ASN A 61 2.42 19.88 -0.88
C ASN A 61 1.64 19.28 0.29
N TYR A 62 1.24 18.01 0.18
CA TYR A 62 0.64 17.32 1.29
C TYR A 62 1.68 16.45 1.98
N ASP A 63 1.81 16.61 3.30
CA ASP A 63 2.68 15.77 4.12
C ASP A 63 1.81 15.10 5.17
N PRO A 64 1.65 13.77 5.11
CA PRO A 64 0.80 13.06 6.08
C PRO A 64 1.29 13.22 7.53
N ARG A 65 2.58 13.48 7.74
CA ARG A 65 3.09 13.69 9.08
C ARG A 65 2.60 15.00 9.67
N LEU A 66 2.44 16.02 8.83
CA LEU A 66 1.91 17.30 9.26
C LEU A 66 0.40 17.22 9.51
N ASP A 67 -0.28 16.37 8.77
CA ASP A 67 -1.71 16.17 8.92
C ASP A 67 -2.05 15.62 10.30
N ASP A 68 -1.25 14.65 10.77
CA ASP A 68 -1.44 14.09 12.10
C ASP A 68 -1.30 15.14 13.18
N LEU A 69 -0.32 16.05 13.04
CA LEU A 69 -0.15 17.15 13.96
C LEU A 69 -1.33 18.12 13.91
N TYR A 70 -1.83 18.35 12.71
CA TYR A 70 -2.95 19.27 12.52
C TYR A 70 -4.21 18.73 13.19
N ASP A 71 -4.46 17.44 13.05
CA ASP A 71 -5.62 16.81 13.68
C ASP A 71 -5.53 16.82 15.20
N ALA A 72 -4.33 16.81 15.75
CA ALA A 72 -4.13 16.85 17.19
C ALA A 72 -4.54 18.19 17.80
N PHE A 73 -4.58 19.27 16.99
CA PHE A 73 -4.93 20.60 17.44
C PHE A 73 -6.34 21.02 17.09
N THR A 74 -7.05 20.21 16.35
CA THR A 74 -8.44 20.49 15.97
C THR A 74 -9.40 19.50 16.58
#